data_6e41455b8e20fb4b19f76d3220a9a852
#
_entry.id   6e41455b8e20fb4b19f76d3220a9a852
#
_cell.length_a   1.000
_cell.length_b   1.000
_cell.length_c   1.000
_cell.angle_alpha   90.00
_cell.angle_beta   90.00
_cell.angle_gamma   90.00
#
_symmetry.space_group_name_H-M   'P 1'
#
loop_
_entity.id
_entity.type
_entity.pdbx_description
1 polymer ?
#
loop_
_entity_poly.entity_id
_entity_poly.type
_entity_poly.pdbx_seq_one_letter_code
_entity_poly.pdbx_strand_id
1 'polypeptide(L)'
;MILDTLGVGFLGTNTEVFHKANEYSKIYSSNVSSTVWGRPTLRLPPTYAAFVNGVAIHSMDFDDTWYPATHPSGAVLPVLMALSEALPPSPKFSGLDLLLAFNVGIEVQGRLMNFSKDANDIPKRFHPPSVVGTLGSAAAASKILGLSMTNCQKALAIAVSHAGAPMANAATQTKPLHMGNAARHGIEAVFLAMLGLQGNKQVLDTQTGFGAFYTNYSPKVLPNLDSYTWLLDQQDVAFKSFPAHLATHWVADAAASVRKHLVTDRTMCPIDHIERIVLRIPDVQYVNRPFPDSEHEARHSFQYVACVMLLDGGITVSSFHKHQINRPQVRELLCKVELEHPQDNLPNFNTLYCEISVTLKDGATFTERADTFYGHWRKPLSQKDLEAKFRANASGMLSCDAVERLIKIVDNLEGLEDCSVLTSLLKGPSPSEMISQSI
;
A
#
# COMPACT_ATOMS: atom_id res chain seq x y z
N MET A 1 -8.18 1.27 7.63
CA MET A 1 -6.84 0.72 7.36
C MET A 1 -6.84 -0.81 7.38
N ILE A 2 -7.13 -1.48 8.51
CA ILE A 2 -7.05 -2.95 8.62
C ILE A 2 -7.91 -3.65 7.56
N LEU A 3 -9.18 -3.27 7.41
CA LEU A 3 -10.08 -3.86 6.43
C LEU A 3 -9.56 -3.67 4.98
N ASP A 4 -9.10 -2.48 4.65
CA ASP A 4 -8.50 -2.18 3.35
C ASP A 4 -7.27 -3.06 3.08
N THR A 5 -6.36 -3.13 4.05
CA THR A 5 -5.12 -3.92 3.96
C THR A 5 -5.39 -5.42 3.77
N LEU A 6 -6.37 -5.97 4.49
CA LEU A 6 -6.81 -7.36 4.29
C LEU A 6 -7.38 -7.57 2.88
N GLY A 7 -8.23 -6.65 2.42
CA GLY A 7 -8.84 -6.74 1.10
C GLY A 7 -7.82 -6.70 -0.04
N VAL A 8 -6.91 -5.73 -0.03
CA VAL A 8 -5.84 -5.65 -1.05
C VAL A 8 -4.88 -6.83 -0.95
N GLY A 9 -4.64 -7.35 0.27
CA GLY A 9 -3.87 -8.56 0.50
C GLY A 9 -4.50 -9.77 -0.18
N PHE A 10 -5.81 -10.02 0.00
CA PHE A 10 -6.51 -11.11 -0.68
C PHE A 10 -6.44 -10.96 -2.19
N LEU A 11 -6.74 -9.79 -2.72
CA LEU A 11 -6.64 -9.53 -4.16
C LEU A 11 -5.23 -9.83 -4.68
N GLY A 12 -4.20 -9.40 -3.92
CA GLY A 12 -2.79 -9.60 -4.25
C GLY A 12 -2.35 -11.06 -4.29
N THR A 13 -3.06 -11.97 -3.59
CA THR A 13 -2.72 -13.42 -3.62
C THR A 13 -2.90 -14.08 -4.98
N ASN A 14 -3.52 -13.39 -5.94
CA ASN A 14 -3.65 -13.84 -7.32
C ASN A 14 -2.53 -13.35 -8.24
N THR A 15 -1.59 -12.55 -7.75
CA THR A 15 -0.52 -11.98 -8.56
C THR A 15 0.64 -12.95 -8.78
N GLU A 16 1.32 -12.81 -9.92
CA GLU A 16 2.51 -13.61 -10.24
C GLU A 16 3.62 -13.39 -9.20
N VAL A 17 3.81 -12.16 -8.73
CA VAL A 17 4.84 -11.85 -7.72
C VAL A 17 4.54 -12.54 -6.39
N PHE A 18 3.27 -12.62 -5.98
CA PHE A 18 2.88 -13.39 -4.80
C PHE A 18 3.17 -14.88 -4.99
N HIS A 19 2.82 -15.46 -6.13
CA HIS A 19 3.11 -16.87 -6.40
C HIS A 19 4.61 -17.18 -6.32
N LYS A 20 5.46 -16.35 -6.90
CA LYS A 20 6.93 -16.48 -6.80
C LYS A 20 7.44 -16.37 -5.37
N ALA A 21 6.96 -15.37 -4.60
CA ALA A 21 7.32 -15.20 -3.20
C ALA A 21 6.87 -16.39 -2.34
N ASN A 22 5.68 -16.91 -2.61
CA ASN A 22 5.12 -18.08 -1.93
C ASN A 22 5.95 -19.35 -2.21
N GLU A 23 6.30 -19.63 -3.46
CA GLU A 23 7.15 -20.77 -3.81
C GLU A 23 8.54 -20.68 -3.16
N TYR A 24 9.16 -19.49 -3.18
CA TYR A 24 10.41 -19.24 -2.47
C TYR A 24 10.30 -19.54 -0.97
N SER A 25 9.22 -19.13 -0.33
CA SER A 25 9.04 -19.28 1.11
C SER A 25 8.80 -20.72 1.55
N LYS A 26 8.31 -21.60 0.67
CA LYS A 26 8.12 -23.03 0.96
C LYS A 26 9.44 -23.76 1.25
N ILE A 27 10.58 -23.25 0.77
CA ILE A 27 11.90 -23.79 1.06
C ILE A 27 12.18 -23.80 2.59
N TYR A 28 11.53 -22.90 3.33
CA TYR A 28 11.71 -22.68 4.76
C TYR A 28 10.55 -23.23 5.61
N SER A 29 9.93 -24.31 5.22
CA SER A 29 8.69 -24.86 5.80
C SER A 29 8.83 -25.59 7.14
N SER A 30 9.91 -25.41 7.89
CA SER A 30 10.07 -25.95 9.25
C SER A 30 9.41 -25.01 10.29
N ASN A 31 8.81 -25.59 11.36
CA ASN A 31 8.17 -24.84 12.46
C ASN A 31 7.05 -23.89 11.99
N VAL A 32 6.15 -24.41 11.18
CA VAL A 32 5.06 -23.67 10.57
C VAL A 32 3.94 -23.38 11.58
N SER A 33 3.66 -22.10 11.83
CA SER A 33 2.64 -21.68 12.79
C SER A 33 1.66 -20.64 12.21
N SER A 34 2.06 -19.93 11.15
CA SER A 34 1.32 -18.74 10.71
C SER A 34 0.69 -18.90 9.34
N THR A 35 -0.50 -18.35 9.16
CA THR A 35 -1.34 -18.48 7.97
C THR A 35 -0.79 -17.67 6.80
N VAL A 36 -0.75 -18.28 5.62
CA VAL A 36 -0.66 -17.58 4.34
C VAL A 36 -2.07 -17.27 3.86
N TRP A 37 -2.38 -16.00 3.65
CA TRP A 37 -3.72 -15.54 3.31
C TRP A 37 -4.20 -16.13 1.99
N GLY A 38 -5.45 -16.58 1.94
CA GLY A 38 -6.03 -17.22 0.77
C GLY A 38 -5.39 -18.57 0.40
N ARG A 39 -4.66 -19.21 1.32
CA ARG A 39 -4.05 -20.54 1.13
C ARG A 39 -4.38 -21.44 2.31
N PRO A 40 -5.54 -22.14 2.29
CA PRO A 40 -6.13 -22.84 3.45
C PRO A 40 -5.23 -23.93 4.05
N THR A 41 -4.38 -24.55 3.25
CA THR A 41 -3.50 -25.66 3.68
C THR A 41 -2.06 -25.24 3.92
N LEU A 42 -1.69 -23.98 3.60
CA LEU A 42 -0.32 -23.52 3.69
C LEU A 42 -0.10 -22.71 4.97
N ARG A 43 0.88 -23.14 5.73
CA ARG A 43 1.40 -22.40 6.88
C ARG A 43 2.92 -22.26 6.73
N LEU A 44 3.46 -21.19 7.25
CA LEU A 44 4.89 -20.86 7.20
C LEU A 44 5.37 -20.40 8.59
N PRO A 45 6.69 -20.35 8.83
CA PRO A 45 7.22 -19.62 9.97
C PRO A 45 6.75 -18.17 9.96
N PRO A 46 6.56 -17.51 11.11
CA PRO A 46 5.99 -16.15 11.18
C PRO A 46 6.70 -15.14 10.27
N THR A 47 8.01 -15.20 10.18
CA THR A 47 8.83 -14.34 9.31
C THR A 47 8.45 -14.48 7.83
N TYR A 48 8.27 -15.71 7.36
CA TYR A 48 7.95 -15.97 5.95
C TYR A 48 6.46 -15.83 5.65
N ALA A 49 5.57 -16.09 6.60
CA ALA A 49 4.15 -15.76 6.46
C ALA A 49 3.95 -14.24 6.34
N ALA A 50 4.61 -13.46 7.20
CA ALA A 50 4.60 -12.00 7.12
C ALA A 50 5.19 -11.49 5.80
N PHE A 51 6.29 -12.09 5.32
CA PHE A 51 6.89 -11.76 4.03
C PHE A 51 5.89 -11.95 2.88
N VAL A 52 5.31 -13.14 2.76
CA VAL A 52 4.41 -13.48 1.63
C VAL A 52 3.15 -12.62 1.68
N ASN A 53 2.55 -12.45 2.85
CA ASN A 53 1.35 -11.62 3.02
C ASN A 53 1.65 -10.13 2.76
N GLY A 54 2.82 -9.61 3.16
CA GLY A 54 3.26 -8.26 2.83
C GLY A 54 3.49 -8.05 1.33
N VAL A 55 4.04 -9.05 0.63
CA VAL A 55 4.13 -9.03 -0.84
C VAL A 55 2.74 -8.97 -1.47
N ALA A 56 1.79 -9.76 -0.98
CA ALA A 56 0.41 -9.76 -1.49
C ALA A 56 -0.23 -8.37 -1.36
N ILE A 57 -0.13 -7.75 -0.18
CA ILE A 57 -0.72 -6.42 0.10
C ILE A 57 -0.24 -5.38 -0.91
N HIS A 58 1.06 -5.37 -1.22
CA HIS A 58 1.66 -4.33 -2.07
C HIS A 58 1.73 -4.68 -3.57
N SER A 59 1.30 -5.88 -3.96
CA SER A 59 1.52 -6.42 -5.31
C SER A 59 0.80 -5.65 -6.43
N MET A 60 -0.30 -4.98 -6.12
CA MET A 60 -1.09 -4.21 -7.08
C MET A 60 -1.02 -2.69 -6.86
N ASP A 61 -0.17 -2.21 -5.93
CA ASP A 61 -0.12 -0.78 -5.56
C ASP A 61 -1.52 -0.23 -5.20
N PHE A 62 -2.31 -1.02 -4.47
CA PHE A 62 -3.71 -0.72 -4.12
C PHE A 62 -3.93 -0.48 -2.62
N ASP A 63 -2.89 -0.66 -1.83
CA ASP A 63 -2.81 -0.42 -0.40
C ASP A 63 -2.83 1.07 -0.05
N ASP A 64 -3.13 1.34 1.21
CA ASP A 64 -3.19 2.70 1.75
C ASP A 64 -1.89 3.48 1.55
N THR A 65 -2.02 4.79 1.49
CA THR A 65 -0.87 5.70 1.38
C THR A 65 -1.04 6.85 2.35
N TRP A 66 0.03 7.22 3.00
CA TRP A 66 0.06 8.28 3.99
C TRP A 66 0.92 9.46 3.51
N TYR A 67 0.86 10.54 4.26
CA TYR A 67 1.73 11.69 4.14
C TYR A 67 2.39 11.95 5.51
N PRO A 68 3.69 11.94 5.66
CA PRO A 68 4.73 11.79 4.60
C PRO A 68 4.63 10.47 3.82
N ALA A 69 5.12 10.48 2.56
CA ALA A 69 4.84 9.45 1.57
C ALA A 69 5.34 8.05 1.97
N THR A 70 4.44 7.22 2.51
CA THR A 70 4.67 5.79 2.77
C THR A 70 3.37 5.00 2.59
N HIS A 71 3.49 3.66 2.62
CA HIS A 71 2.37 2.71 2.69
C HIS A 71 2.38 2.08 4.10
N PRO A 72 1.69 2.68 5.07
CA PRO A 72 1.96 2.40 6.48
C PRO A 72 1.52 1.02 6.95
N SER A 73 0.37 0.52 6.47
CA SER A 73 -0.26 -0.69 7.00
C SER A 73 0.40 -1.98 6.53
N GLY A 74 0.88 -2.01 5.27
CA GLY A 74 1.30 -3.23 4.60
C GLY A 74 2.54 -3.90 5.20
N ALA A 75 3.41 -3.14 5.87
CA ALA A 75 4.55 -3.68 6.60
C ALA A 75 4.17 -4.17 8.00
N VAL A 76 3.16 -3.58 8.64
CA VAL A 76 2.83 -3.80 10.06
C VAL A 76 1.80 -4.91 10.26
N LEU A 77 0.68 -4.86 9.54
CA LEU A 77 -0.42 -5.81 9.74
C LEU A 77 -0.01 -7.27 9.54
N PRO A 78 0.72 -7.67 8.49
CA PRO A 78 1.11 -9.07 8.30
C PRO A 78 2.03 -9.59 9.40
N VAL A 79 2.84 -8.72 10.03
CA VAL A 79 3.65 -9.05 11.20
C VAL A 79 2.79 -9.42 12.39
N LEU A 80 1.82 -8.57 12.71
CA LEU A 80 0.92 -8.76 13.85
C LEU A 80 0.07 -10.02 13.68
N MET A 81 -0.47 -10.24 12.47
CA MET A 81 -1.26 -11.43 12.18
C MET A 81 -0.40 -12.71 12.27
N ALA A 82 0.82 -12.70 11.76
CA ALA A 82 1.70 -13.85 11.81
C ALA A 82 2.16 -14.17 13.23
N LEU A 83 2.50 -13.16 14.03
CA LEU A 83 2.95 -13.34 15.41
C LEU A 83 1.81 -13.72 16.34
N SER A 84 0.59 -13.21 16.15
CA SER A 84 -0.57 -13.58 16.97
C SER A 84 -0.87 -15.08 16.93
N GLU A 85 -0.62 -15.74 15.80
CA GLU A 85 -0.76 -17.20 15.66
C GLU A 85 0.43 -17.98 16.24
N ALA A 86 1.60 -17.35 16.36
CA ALA A 86 2.83 -17.97 16.90
C ALA A 86 2.96 -17.83 18.42
N LEU A 87 2.17 -16.92 19.03
CA LEU A 87 2.15 -16.73 20.48
C LEU A 87 1.52 -17.94 21.20
N PRO A 88 1.89 -18.16 22.50
CA PRO A 88 1.20 -19.13 23.33
C PRO A 88 -0.32 -18.83 23.38
N PRO A 89 -1.19 -19.86 23.48
CA PRO A 89 -2.63 -19.67 23.52
C PRO A 89 -3.15 -18.96 24.78
N SER A 90 -2.29 -18.69 25.74
CA SER A 90 -2.64 -17.97 26.99
C SER A 90 -1.47 -17.08 27.45
N PRO A 91 -1.69 -15.77 27.75
CA PRO A 91 -2.98 -15.08 27.55
C PRO A 91 -3.32 -14.95 26.06
N LYS A 92 -4.62 -14.87 25.76
CA LYS A 92 -5.09 -14.63 24.40
C LYS A 92 -4.71 -13.22 23.94
N PHE A 93 -4.42 -13.08 22.67
CA PHE A 93 -4.13 -11.80 22.02
C PHE A 93 -5.45 -11.15 21.58
N SER A 94 -5.80 -10.02 22.21
CA SER A 94 -7.06 -9.33 21.98
C SER A 94 -7.00 -8.35 20.78
N GLY A 95 -8.18 -7.90 20.34
CA GLY A 95 -8.29 -6.86 19.33
C GLY A 95 -7.72 -5.52 19.80
N LEU A 96 -7.81 -5.18 21.08
CA LEU A 96 -7.15 -4.00 21.65
C LEU A 96 -5.62 -4.10 21.60
N ASP A 97 -5.06 -5.28 21.87
CA ASP A 97 -3.62 -5.50 21.76
C ASP A 97 -3.18 -5.34 20.29
N LEU A 98 -3.97 -5.87 19.34
CA LEU A 98 -3.76 -5.72 17.93
C LEU A 98 -3.77 -4.24 17.50
N LEU A 99 -4.81 -3.50 17.88
CA LEU A 99 -4.96 -2.07 17.56
C LEU A 99 -3.81 -1.25 18.14
N LEU A 100 -3.45 -1.49 19.39
CA LEU A 100 -2.35 -0.77 20.02
C LEU A 100 -1.00 -1.07 19.34
N ALA A 101 -0.71 -2.34 19.07
CA ALA A 101 0.54 -2.70 18.38
C ALA A 101 0.58 -2.18 16.94
N PHE A 102 -0.56 -2.18 16.25
CA PHE A 102 -0.71 -1.62 14.91
C PHE A 102 -0.43 -0.11 14.92
N ASN A 103 -1.07 0.65 15.82
CA ASN A 103 -0.85 2.09 15.96
C ASN A 103 0.60 2.43 16.32
N VAL A 104 1.24 1.67 17.21
CA VAL A 104 2.67 1.85 17.53
C VAL A 104 3.54 1.69 16.29
N GLY A 105 3.27 0.68 15.46
CA GLY A 105 4.01 0.47 14.21
C GLY A 105 3.85 1.61 13.19
N ILE A 106 2.63 2.15 13.07
CA ILE A 106 2.33 3.29 12.19
C ILE A 106 3.00 4.57 12.74
N GLU A 107 2.87 4.82 14.04
CA GLU A 107 3.41 5.99 14.71
C GLU A 107 4.93 6.10 14.53
N VAL A 108 5.65 4.99 14.72
CA VAL A 108 7.11 4.97 14.53
C VAL A 108 7.49 5.32 13.09
N GLN A 109 6.77 4.82 12.08
CA GLN A 109 7.01 5.18 10.70
C GLN A 109 6.88 6.69 10.47
N GLY A 110 5.75 7.26 10.88
CA GLY A 110 5.47 8.68 10.66
C GLY A 110 6.41 9.61 11.43
N ARG A 111 6.74 9.28 12.69
CA ARG A 111 7.69 10.09 13.49
C ARG A 111 9.06 10.13 12.86
N LEU A 112 9.58 9.00 12.40
CA LEU A 112 10.89 8.94 11.75
C LEU A 112 10.91 9.74 10.44
N MET A 113 9.84 9.70 9.66
CA MET A 113 9.73 10.50 8.43
C MET A 113 9.64 11.99 8.74
N ASN A 114 8.91 12.41 9.78
CA ASN A 114 8.79 13.81 10.17
C ASN A 114 10.09 14.45 10.68
N PHE A 115 11.14 13.65 10.88
CA PHE A 115 12.48 14.17 11.20
C PHE A 115 13.28 14.60 9.96
N SER A 116 12.71 14.46 8.75
CA SER A 116 13.34 14.92 7.53
C SER A 116 12.34 15.65 6.62
N LYS A 117 12.77 16.79 6.05
CA LYS A 117 11.92 17.57 5.13
C LYS A 117 11.71 16.89 3.78
N ASP A 118 12.69 16.14 3.29
CA ASP A 118 12.62 15.44 2.00
C ASP A 118 11.72 14.18 2.04
N ALA A 119 11.31 13.73 3.23
CA ALA A 119 10.28 12.71 3.36
C ALA A 119 8.87 13.19 2.93
N ASN A 120 8.66 14.50 2.84
CA ASN A 120 7.39 15.07 2.38
C ASN A 120 7.20 14.97 0.86
N ASP A 121 8.28 14.83 0.11
CA ASP A 121 8.22 14.70 -1.35
C ASP A 121 7.98 13.26 -1.78
N ILE A 122 7.50 13.09 -3.01
CA ILE A 122 7.40 11.77 -3.65
C ILE A 122 8.81 11.16 -3.70
N PRO A 123 9.00 9.92 -3.19
CA PRO A 123 10.32 9.35 -2.99
C PRO A 123 11.14 9.21 -4.26
N LYS A 124 12.44 9.55 -4.20
CA LYS A 124 13.36 9.49 -5.35
C LYS A 124 14.48 8.45 -5.19
N ARG A 125 14.93 8.17 -3.98
CA ARG A 125 16.11 7.33 -3.71
C ARG A 125 15.76 5.96 -3.17
N PHE A 126 15.06 5.91 -2.05
CA PHE A 126 14.67 4.68 -1.37
C PHE A 126 13.15 4.58 -1.28
N HIS A 127 12.64 3.36 -1.36
CA HIS A 127 11.22 3.08 -1.17
C HIS A 127 10.85 3.15 0.32
N PRO A 128 10.01 4.10 0.76
CA PRO A 128 9.75 4.33 2.17
C PRO A 128 9.28 3.10 2.97
N PRO A 129 8.39 2.24 2.46
CA PRO A 129 8.03 1.01 3.16
C PRO A 129 9.22 0.12 3.55
N SER A 130 10.29 0.09 2.74
CA SER A 130 11.49 -0.68 3.07
C SER A 130 12.41 0.03 4.06
N VAL A 131 12.23 1.33 4.25
CA VAL A 131 13.00 2.11 5.23
C VAL A 131 12.22 2.18 6.54
N VAL A 132 11.16 2.99 6.59
CA VAL A 132 10.39 3.21 7.82
C VAL A 132 9.48 2.04 8.16
N GLY A 133 8.98 1.29 7.15
CA GLY A 133 8.16 0.10 7.37
C GLY A 133 8.91 -1.00 8.10
N THR A 134 10.21 -1.18 7.85
CA THR A 134 11.05 -2.14 8.59
C THR A 134 11.11 -1.80 10.08
N LEU A 135 11.25 -0.51 10.43
CA LEU A 135 11.26 -0.06 11.81
C LEU A 135 9.85 -0.10 12.44
N GLY A 136 8.82 0.26 11.68
CA GLY A 136 7.42 0.13 12.12
C GLY A 136 7.05 -1.33 12.42
N SER A 137 7.49 -2.25 11.58
CA SER A 137 7.34 -3.70 11.78
C SER A 137 8.03 -4.18 13.05
N ALA A 138 9.28 -3.74 13.29
CA ALA A 138 10.02 -4.07 14.49
C ALA A 138 9.37 -3.48 15.76
N ALA A 139 8.85 -2.26 15.68
CA ALA A 139 8.14 -1.63 16.79
C ALA A 139 6.83 -2.36 17.14
N ALA A 140 6.03 -2.69 16.12
CA ALA A 140 4.79 -3.46 16.29
C ALA A 140 5.07 -4.86 16.85
N ALA A 141 6.06 -5.56 16.31
CA ALA A 141 6.50 -6.87 16.82
C ALA A 141 7.02 -6.79 18.26
N SER A 142 7.78 -5.76 18.60
CA SER A 142 8.24 -5.52 19.97
C SER A 142 7.08 -5.32 20.94
N LYS A 143 6.05 -4.58 20.51
CA LYS A 143 4.86 -4.30 21.33
C LYS A 143 4.04 -5.56 21.57
N ILE A 144 3.70 -6.34 20.53
CA ILE A 144 2.90 -7.56 20.65
C ILE A 144 3.61 -8.63 21.48
N LEU A 145 4.95 -8.71 21.41
CA LEU A 145 5.77 -9.67 22.17
C LEU A 145 6.14 -9.17 23.57
N GLY A 146 5.69 -7.97 23.97
CA GLY A 146 5.92 -7.42 25.31
C GLY A 146 7.39 -7.16 25.63
N LEU A 147 8.20 -6.75 24.67
CA LEU A 147 9.63 -6.52 24.87
C LEU A 147 9.88 -5.40 25.89
N SER A 148 10.92 -5.56 26.71
CA SER A 148 11.45 -4.48 27.52
C SER A 148 11.96 -3.33 26.64
N MET A 149 11.99 -2.11 27.20
CA MET A 149 12.53 -0.93 26.50
C MET A 149 13.93 -1.16 25.93
N THR A 150 14.80 -1.83 26.70
CA THR A 150 16.16 -2.15 26.24
C THR A 150 16.16 -3.09 25.02
N ASN A 151 15.29 -4.08 25.00
CA ASN A 151 15.20 -5.00 23.86
C ASN A 151 14.50 -4.32 22.64
N CYS A 152 13.52 -3.42 22.87
CA CYS A 152 12.97 -2.58 21.81
C CYS A 152 14.05 -1.71 21.15
N GLN A 153 14.91 -1.06 21.94
CA GLN A 153 16.04 -0.27 21.42
C GLN A 153 16.99 -1.11 20.57
N LYS A 154 17.32 -2.33 21.03
CA LYS A 154 18.14 -3.27 20.23
C LYS A 154 17.44 -3.67 18.94
N ALA A 155 16.16 -4.02 18.99
CA ALA A 155 15.38 -4.42 17.82
C ALA A 155 15.34 -3.30 16.76
N LEU A 156 15.06 -2.06 17.17
CA LEU A 156 15.09 -0.91 16.26
C LEU A 156 16.49 -0.66 15.69
N ALA A 157 17.54 -0.80 16.50
CA ALA A 157 18.92 -0.65 16.03
C ALA A 157 19.33 -1.72 14.98
N ILE A 158 18.88 -2.96 15.16
CA ILE A 158 19.08 -4.04 14.19
C ILE A 158 18.25 -3.76 12.92
N ALA A 159 16.99 -3.35 13.08
CA ALA A 159 16.08 -3.05 11.97
C ALA A 159 16.62 -1.98 11.01
N VAL A 160 17.32 -0.95 11.51
CA VAL A 160 17.99 0.06 10.66
C VAL A 160 18.98 -0.59 9.70
N SER A 161 19.71 -1.64 10.14
CA SER A 161 20.69 -2.34 9.28
C SER A 161 20.03 -3.22 8.20
N HIS A 162 18.76 -3.55 8.36
CA HIS A 162 17.96 -4.27 7.36
C HIS A 162 17.14 -3.35 6.46
N ALA A 163 17.07 -2.05 6.78
CA ALA A 163 16.27 -1.08 6.05
C ALA A 163 16.89 -0.73 4.69
N GLY A 164 16.06 -0.32 3.75
CA GLY A 164 16.48 0.19 2.45
C GLY A 164 16.11 -0.71 1.28
N ALA A 165 15.64 -0.08 0.21
CA ALA A 165 15.51 -0.66 -1.13
C ALA A 165 15.42 0.49 -2.15
N PRO A 166 16.09 0.37 -3.32
CA PRO A 166 16.17 1.48 -4.27
C PRO A 166 14.85 1.71 -5.01
N MET A 167 14.48 2.97 -5.23
CA MET A 167 13.33 3.36 -6.05
C MET A 167 13.47 2.95 -7.53
N ALA A 168 14.66 2.61 -7.99
CA ALA A 168 14.87 2.11 -9.35
C ALA A 168 14.04 0.86 -9.70
N ASN A 169 13.62 0.10 -8.68
CA ASN A 169 12.71 -1.04 -8.83
C ASN A 169 11.21 -0.68 -8.74
N ALA A 170 10.84 0.59 -8.61
CA ALA A 170 9.45 1.00 -8.79
C ALA A 170 8.94 0.59 -10.18
N ALA A 171 7.63 0.34 -10.30
CA ALA A 171 7.01 -0.17 -11.54
C ALA A 171 7.54 -1.52 -12.05
N THR A 172 8.13 -2.34 -11.18
CA THR A 172 8.53 -3.73 -11.47
C THR A 172 7.94 -4.71 -10.46
N GLN A 173 8.01 -6.02 -10.75
CA GLN A 173 7.62 -7.09 -9.80
C GLN A 173 8.48 -7.10 -8.52
N THR A 174 9.60 -6.42 -8.49
CA THR A 174 10.48 -6.34 -7.31
C THR A 174 9.94 -5.36 -6.25
N LYS A 175 9.14 -4.36 -6.64
CA LYS A 175 8.60 -3.37 -5.68
C LYS A 175 7.81 -4.02 -4.53
N PRO A 176 6.87 -4.96 -4.75
CA PRO A 176 6.17 -5.64 -3.65
C PRO A 176 7.08 -6.40 -2.68
N LEU A 177 8.23 -6.91 -3.13
CA LEU A 177 9.19 -7.57 -2.24
C LEU A 177 9.74 -6.62 -1.16
N HIS A 178 9.79 -5.32 -1.43
CA HIS A 178 10.23 -4.32 -0.45
C HIS A 178 9.34 -4.33 0.79
N MET A 179 8.01 -4.44 0.59
CA MET A 179 7.03 -4.53 1.67
C MET A 179 7.16 -5.85 2.45
N GLY A 180 7.19 -6.97 1.73
CA GLY A 180 7.38 -8.29 2.36
C GLY A 180 8.67 -8.38 3.16
N ASN A 181 9.78 -7.85 2.61
CA ASN A 181 11.05 -7.80 3.32
C ASN A 181 10.98 -6.89 4.56
N ALA A 182 10.31 -5.75 4.51
CA ALA A 182 10.13 -4.89 5.67
C ALA A 182 9.41 -5.64 6.82
N ALA A 183 8.34 -6.36 6.50
CA ALA A 183 7.63 -7.20 7.47
C ALA A 183 8.53 -8.31 8.05
N ARG A 184 9.23 -9.07 7.20
CA ARG A 184 10.13 -10.14 7.62
C ARG A 184 11.27 -9.63 8.51
N HIS A 185 11.97 -8.61 8.04
CA HIS A 185 13.15 -8.06 8.74
C HIS A 185 12.79 -7.44 10.09
N GLY A 186 11.57 -6.87 10.22
CA GLY A 186 11.09 -6.39 11.52
C GLY A 186 10.98 -7.52 12.54
N ILE A 187 10.42 -8.67 12.18
CA ILE A 187 10.34 -9.87 13.06
C ILE A 187 11.75 -10.40 13.37
N GLU A 188 12.61 -10.54 12.35
CA GLU A 188 13.99 -11.03 12.51
C GLU A 188 14.78 -10.13 13.48
N ALA A 189 14.66 -8.81 13.35
CA ALA A 189 15.33 -7.86 14.24
C ALA A 189 14.88 -8.04 15.69
N VAL A 190 13.60 -8.28 15.94
CA VAL A 190 13.05 -8.52 17.27
C VAL A 190 13.56 -9.84 17.85
N PHE A 191 13.52 -10.92 17.09
CA PHE A 191 14.03 -12.23 17.56
C PHE A 191 15.53 -12.18 17.87
N LEU A 192 16.34 -11.50 17.04
CA LEU A 192 17.77 -11.31 17.31
C LEU A 192 17.99 -10.48 18.59
N ALA A 193 17.21 -9.44 18.82
CA ALA A 193 17.27 -8.63 20.02
C ALA A 193 16.92 -9.44 21.29
N MET A 194 15.92 -10.34 21.20
CA MET A 194 15.54 -11.25 22.29
C MET A 194 16.68 -12.25 22.62
N LEU A 195 17.44 -12.66 21.63
CA LEU A 195 18.63 -13.50 21.81
C LEU A 195 19.86 -12.71 22.33
N GLY A 196 19.72 -11.40 22.53
CA GLY A 196 20.78 -10.58 23.11
C GLY A 196 21.67 -9.87 22.11
N LEU A 197 21.41 -10.01 20.78
CA LEU A 197 22.17 -9.25 19.77
C LEU A 197 22.05 -7.76 20.04
N GLN A 198 23.15 -7.03 19.92
CA GLN A 198 23.22 -5.62 20.22
C GLN A 198 23.43 -4.79 18.94
N GLY A 199 22.82 -3.62 18.89
CA GLY A 199 23.07 -2.59 17.89
C GLY A 199 23.44 -1.26 18.57
N ASN A 200 23.84 -0.28 17.77
CA ASN A 200 24.13 1.06 18.25
C ASN A 200 22.85 1.71 18.79
N LYS A 201 22.82 2.03 20.09
CA LYS A 201 21.66 2.67 20.74
C LYS A 201 21.30 4.05 20.18
N GLN A 202 22.26 4.74 19.56
CA GLN A 202 22.08 6.06 18.97
C GLN A 202 21.84 6.00 17.44
N VAL A 203 21.56 4.83 16.88
CA VAL A 203 21.43 4.65 15.43
C VAL A 203 20.34 5.52 14.80
N LEU A 204 19.29 5.84 15.58
CA LEU A 204 18.20 6.72 15.14
C LEU A 204 18.53 8.22 15.25
N ASP A 205 19.62 8.57 15.96
CA ASP A 205 19.98 9.96 16.25
C ASP A 205 21.14 10.46 15.39
N THR A 206 21.75 9.58 14.59
CA THR A 206 22.98 9.90 13.85
C THR A 206 22.78 9.93 12.34
N GLN A 207 23.56 10.78 11.65
CA GLN A 207 23.58 10.87 10.19
C GLN A 207 24.13 9.60 9.53
N THR A 208 25.01 8.86 10.19
CA THR A 208 25.55 7.57 9.72
C THR A 208 24.65 6.38 10.07
N GLY A 209 23.61 6.58 10.88
CA GLY A 209 22.56 5.64 11.18
C GLY A 209 21.33 5.84 10.28
N PHE A 210 20.17 6.03 10.89
CA PHE A 210 18.92 6.25 10.13
C PHE A 210 18.98 7.50 9.24
N GLY A 211 19.74 8.53 9.64
CA GLY A 211 19.97 9.74 8.85
C GLY A 211 20.59 9.48 7.47
N ALA A 212 21.20 8.33 7.23
CA ALA A 212 21.77 7.99 5.92
C ALA A 212 20.70 7.80 4.81
N PHE A 213 19.45 7.53 5.18
CA PHE A 213 18.35 7.36 4.22
C PHE A 213 17.77 8.68 3.74
N TYR A 214 17.92 9.76 4.51
CA TYR A 214 17.29 11.05 4.23
C TYR A 214 18.31 12.18 4.27
N THR A 215 18.14 13.17 3.39
CA THR A 215 18.84 14.44 3.50
C THR A 215 18.16 15.29 4.59
N ASN A 216 18.92 16.19 5.23
CA ASN A 216 18.39 17.09 6.27
C ASN A 216 17.67 16.36 7.42
N TYR A 217 18.10 15.15 7.76
CA TYR A 217 17.57 14.41 8.89
C TYR A 217 17.96 15.09 10.21
N SER A 218 16.97 15.42 11.03
CA SER A 218 17.13 16.08 12.32
C SER A 218 16.14 15.51 13.32
N PRO A 219 16.55 14.49 14.11
CA PRO A 219 15.68 13.89 15.10
C PRO A 219 15.28 14.89 16.18
N LYS A 220 14.03 14.82 16.60
CA LYS A 220 13.45 15.71 17.62
C LYS A 220 13.08 14.90 18.85
N VAL A 221 13.18 15.55 20.02
CA VAL A 221 12.64 14.99 21.25
C VAL A 221 11.12 14.90 21.11
N LEU A 222 10.57 13.73 21.40
CA LEU A 222 9.12 13.51 21.37
C LEU A 222 8.46 14.23 22.57
N PRO A 223 7.19 14.69 22.44
CA PRO A 223 6.43 15.26 23.53
C PRO A 223 6.29 14.30 24.70
N ASN A 224 6.08 14.84 25.92
CA ASN A 224 5.72 14.04 27.07
C ASN A 224 4.39 13.32 26.85
N LEU A 225 4.16 12.18 27.53
CA LEU A 225 2.96 11.35 27.37
C LEU A 225 1.66 12.14 27.59
N ASP A 226 1.62 13.07 28.54
CA ASP A 226 0.46 13.90 28.83
C ASP A 226 0.05 14.86 27.69
N SER A 227 0.98 15.20 26.81
CA SER A 227 0.77 16.07 25.64
C SER A 227 0.96 15.33 24.30
N TYR A 228 1.06 14.01 24.35
CA TYR A 228 1.30 13.21 23.17
C TYR A 228 0.03 13.06 22.34
N THR A 229 0.12 13.43 21.07
CA THR A 229 -0.96 13.22 20.09
C THR A 229 -0.45 12.27 19.01
N TRP A 230 -1.21 11.23 18.75
CA TRP A 230 -0.90 10.26 17.71
C TRP A 230 -0.97 10.92 16.32
N LEU A 231 -0.12 10.50 15.40
CA LEU A 231 -0.09 11.09 14.06
C LEU A 231 -1.38 10.76 13.28
N LEU A 232 -1.99 9.60 13.49
CA LEU A 232 -3.27 9.26 12.87
C LEU A 232 -4.43 10.12 13.37
N ASP A 233 -4.37 10.69 14.58
CA ASP A 233 -5.33 11.69 15.07
C ASP A 233 -5.16 13.05 14.40
N GLN A 234 -3.96 13.33 13.86
CA GLN A 234 -3.67 14.59 13.18
C GLN A 234 -3.95 14.51 11.69
N GLN A 235 -3.75 13.36 11.07
CA GLN A 235 -3.91 13.17 9.65
C GLN A 235 -4.27 11.74 9.29
N ASP A 236 -5.35 11.58 8.55
CA ASP A 236 -5.82 10.31 8.02
C ASP A 236 -4.96 9.83 6.82
N VAL A 237 -5.18 8.59 6.39
CA VAL A 237 -4.54 7.98 5.23
C VAL A 237 -5.39 8.16 3.97
N ALA A 238 -4.77 8.06 2.79
CA ALA A 238 -5.48 7.94 1.53
C ALA A 238 -5.78 6.47 1.21
N PHE A 239 -7.02 6.20 0.80
CA PHE A 239 -7.45 4.92 0.24
C PHE A 239 -7.65 5.06 -1.27
N LYS A 240 -6.99 4.20 -2.02
CA LYS A 240 -7.05 4.19 -3.48
C LYS A 240 -8.36 3.56 -3.96
N SER A 241 -8.97 4.12 -5.00
CA SER A 241 -10.18 3.59 -5.63
C SER A 241 -9.90 2.56 -6.74
N PHE A 242 -8.67 2.53 -7.28
CA PHE A 242 -8.19 1.57 -8.26
C PHE A 242 -6.70 1.27 -8.02
N PRO A 243 -6.18 0.12 -8.52
CA PRO A 243 -4.83 -0.36 -8.21
C PRO A 243 -3.77 0.35 -9.07
N ALA A 244 -3.31 1.53 -8.64
CA ALA A 244 -2.25 2.28 -9.29
C ALA A 244 -1.51 3.21 -8.31
N HIS A 245 -0.40 3.78 -8.77
CA HIS A 245 0.37 4.77 -8.00
C HIS A 245 -0.51 5.96 -7.60
N LEU A 246 -0.36 6.44 -6.35
CA LEU A 246 -1.26 7.45 -5.79
C LEU A 246 -1.39 8.69 -6.67
N ALA A 247 -0.29 9.24 -7.21
CA ALA A 247 -0.31 10.44 -8.03
C ALA A 247 -1.21 10.32 -9.28
N THR A 248 -1.47 9.11 -9.77
CA THR A 248 -2.36 8.91 -10.93
C THR A 248 -3.83 9.13 -10.62
N HIS A 249 -4.22 9.17 -9.34
CA HIS A 249 -5.61 9.39 -8.95
C HIS A 249 -6.06 10.83 -9.22
N TRP A 250 -5.17 11.82 -9.09
CA TRP A 250 -5.46 13.20 -9.54
C TRP A 250 -5.72 13.25 -11.05
N VAL A 251 -4.93 12.49 -11.82
CA VAL A 251 -5.11 12.40 -13.27
C VAL A 251 -6.46 11.77 -13.61
N ALA A 252 -6.84 10.71 -12.92
CA ALA A 252 -8.13 10.05 -13.14
C ALA A 252 -9.31 10.98 -12.85
N ASP A 253 -9.29 11.73 -11.72
CA ASP A 253 -10.37 12.65 -11.36
C ASP A 253 -10.48 13.82 -12.35
N ALA A 254 -9.35 14.40 -12.78
CA ALA A 254 -9.32 15.44 -13.80
C ALA A 254 -9.85 14.93 -15.15
N ALA A 255 -9.40 13.73 -15.58
CA ALA A 255 -9.85 13.12 -16.82
C ALA A 255 -11.33 12.72 -16.78
N ALA A 256 -11.82 12.25 -15.65
CA ALA A 256 -13.26 11.98 -15.45
C ALA A 256 -14.10 13.25 -15.59
N SER A 257 -13.58 14.39 -15.13
CA SER A 257 -14.27 15.69 -15.26
C SER A 257 -14.30 16.16 -16.71
N VAL A 258 -13.19 16.09 -17.45
CA VAL A 258 -13.16 16.41 -18.88
C VAL A 258 -14.10 15.48 -19.66
N ARG A 259 -14.11 14.17 -19.36
CA ARG A 259 -14.98 13.21 -20.04
C ARG A 259 -16.45 13.61 -20.00
N LYS A 260 -16.94 14.25 -18.92
CA LYS A 260 -18.34 14.72 -18.82
C LYS A 260 -18.71 15.75 -19.88
N HIS A 261 -17.75 16.50 -20.39
CA HIS A 261 -17.95 17.45 -21.49
C HIS A 261 -17.89 16.78 -22.87
N LEU A 262 -17.14 15.67 -22.99
CA LEU A 262 -16.95 14.96 -24.25
C LEU A 262 -18.06 13.95 -24.56
N VAL A 263 -18.73 13.44 -23.53
CA VAL A 263 -19.72 12.35 -23.66
C VAL A 263 -21.09 12.83 -23.24
N THR A 264 -21.98 12.99 -24.22
CA THR A 264 -23.42 13.18 -24.01
C THR A 264 -24.11 11.81 -24.13
N ASP A 265 -25.06 11.52 -23.24
CA ASP A 265 -25.94 10.32 -23.30
C ASP A 265 -25.26 8.94 -23.23
N ARG A 266 -24.25 8.77 -22.37
CA ARG A 266 -23.54 7.49 -22.14
C ARG A 266 -22.91 6.84 -23.37
N THR A 267 -22.69 7.60 -24.44
CA THR A 267 -21.98 7.13 -25.63
C THR A 267 -20.48 6.95 -25.35
N MET A 268 -19.78 6.20 -26.19
CA MET A 268 -18.33 6.08 -26.11
C MET A 268 -17.69 7.46 -26.36
N CYS A 269 -16.55 7.71 -25.67
CA CYS A 269 -15.78 8.91 -25.91
C CYS A 269 -15.35 8.96 -27.39
N PRO A 270 -15.57 10.09 -28.10
CA PRO A 270 -15.26 10.21 -29.52
C PRO A 270 -13.72 10.38 -29.73
N ILE A 271 -12.95 9.29 -29.48
CA ILE A 271 -11.48 9.30 -29.55
C ILE A 271 -10.94 9.75 -30.90
N ASP A 272 -11.68 9.43 -31.98
CA ASP A 272 -11.32 9.84 -33.35
C ASP A 272 -11.34 11.36 -33.52
N HIS A 273 -12.07 12.08 -32.68
CA HIS A 273 -12.17 13.54 -32.68
C HIS A 273 -11.12 14.21 -31.79
N ILE A 274 -10.45 13.45 -30.90
CA ILE A 274 -9.38 14.00 -30.07
C ILE A 274 -8.12 14.19 -30.92
N GLU A 275 -7.58 15.39 -30.91
CA GLU A 275 -6.32 15.73 -31.59
C GLU A 275 -5.14 15.68 -30.60
N ARG A 276 -5.31 16.25 -29.38
CA ARG A 276 -4.23 16.42 -28.42
C ARG A 276 -4.74 16.32 -26.99
N ILE A 277 -3.94 15.74 -26.10
CA ILE A 277 -4.18 15.68 -24.65
C ILE A 277 -2.93 16.23 -23.95
N VAL A 278 -3.08 17.25 -23.12
CA VAL A 278 -2.00 17.82 -22.32
C VAL A 278 -2.26 17.55 -20.86
N LEU A 279 -1.32 16.93 -20.17
CA LEU A 279 -1.36 16.71 -18.74
C LEU A 279 -0.34 17.63 -18.05
N ARG A 280 -0.80 18.55 -17.21
CA ARG A 280 0.03 19.37 -16.32
C ARG A 280 0.10 18.71 -14.97
N ILE A 281 1.23 18.10 -14.69
CA ILE A 281 1.49 17.24 -13.53
C ILE A 281 2.87 17.53 -12.95
N PRO A 282 3.17 17.11 -11.68
CA PRO A 282 4.53 17.25 -11.16
C PRO A 282 5.54 16.37 -11.94
N ASP A 283 6.81 16.78 -11.93
CA ASP A 283 7.89 15.97 -12.51
C ASP A 283 8.22 14.76 -11.61
N VAL A 284 7.68 13.60 -11.99
CA VAL A 284 7.90 12.31 -11.31
C VAL A 284 8.30 11.26 -12.31
N GLN A 285 9.60 11.09 -12.54
CA GLN A 285 10.16 10.28 -13.62
C GLN A 285 9.68 8.82 -13.65
N TYR A 286 9.56 8.15 -12.50
CA TYR A 286 9.18 6.74 -12.47
C TYR A 286 7.67 6.50 -12.71
N VAL A 287 6.84 7.55 -12.75
CA VAL A 287 5.42 7.52 -13.14
C VAL A 287 5.18 8.07 -14.55
N ASN A 288 6.21 8.59 -15.19
CA ASN A 288 6.20 8.97 -16.60
C ASN A 288 6.48 7.75 -17.47
N ARG A 289 5.42 7.05 -17.90
CA ARG A 289 5.48 5.84 -18.73
C ARG A 289 4.55 6.01 -19.93
N PRO A 290 5.02 6.64 -21.02
CA PRO A 290 4.15 7.02 -22.15
C PRO A 290 3.53 5.82 -22.87
N PHE A 291 4.25 4.67 -22.93
CA PHE A 291 3.79 3.46 -23.62
C PHE A 291 4.07 2.22 -22.74
N PRO A 292 3.29 2.01 -21.68
CA PRO A 292 3.54 0.87 -20.80
C PRO A 292 3.30 -0.46 -21.49
N ASP A 293 4.18 -1.45 -21.22
CA ASP A 293 4.13 -2.80 -21.80
C ASP A 293 3.72 -3.88 -20.77
N SER A 294 3.71 -3.52 -19.50
CA SER A 294 3.35 -4.42 -18.42
C SER A 294 2.30 -3.80 -17.50
N GLU A 295 1.63 -4.65 -16.71
CA GLU A 295 0.68 -4.21 -15.68
C GLU A 295 1.35 -3.27 -14.66
N HIS A 296 2.60 -3.57 -14.26
CA HIS A 296 3.34 -2.74 -13.32
C HIS A 296 3.66 -1.36 -13.88
N GLU A 297 4.04 -1.27 -15.15
CA GLU A 297 4.28 0.02 -15.81
C GLU A 297 2.98 0.79 -15.99
N ALA A 298 1.89 0.15 -16.40
CA ALA A 298 0.60 0.78 -16.57
C ALA A 298 0.05 1.38 -15.28
N ARG A 299 0.24 0.70 -14.12
CA ARG A 299 -0.08 1.22 -12.79
C ARG A 299 0.76 2.44 -12.39
N HIS A 300 1.87 2.68 -13.07
CA HIS A 300 2.79 3.80 -12.88
C HIS A 300 2.85 4.70 -14.13
N SER A 301 1.73 4.90 -14.82
CA SER A 301 1.64 5.71 -16.03
C SER A 301 0.55 6.78 -15.92
N PHE A 302 0.93 8.03 -15.83
CA PHE A 302 0.00 9.15 -15.93
C PHE A 302 -0.79 9.12 -17.25
N GLN A 303 -0.09 8.86 -18.35
CA GLN A 303 -0.66 8.83 -19.68
C GLN A 303 -1.71 7.73 -19.82
N TYR A 304 -1.38 6.52 -19.37
CA TYR A 304 -2.28 5.37 -19.45
C TYR A 304 -3.57 5.60 -18.65
N VAL A 305 -3.42 6.07 -17.41
CA VAL A 305 -4.57 6.34 -16.52
C VAL A 305 -5.49 7.42 -17.12
N ALA A 306 -4.92 8.48 -17.69
CA ALA A 306 -5.72 9.51 -18.39
C ALA A 306 -6.50 8.92 -19.57
N CYS A 307 -5.82 8.15 -20.43
CA CYS A 307 -6.43 7.55 -21.62
C CYS A 307 -7.55 6.56 -21.25
N VAL A 308 -7.33 5.69 -20.26
CA VAL A 308 -8.37 4.73 -19.82
C VAL A 308 -9.57 5.45 -19.22
N MET A 309 -9.34 6.45 -18.39
CA MET A 309 -10.44 7.22 -17.80
C MET A 309 -11.24 7.99 -18.87
N LEU A 310 -10.59 8.61 -19.85
CA LEU A 310 -11.26 9.27 -20.96
C LEU A 310 -12.07 8.28 -21.81
N LEU A 311 -11.49 7.11 -22.10
CA LEU A 311 -12.11 6.10 -22.96
C LEU A 311 -13.28 5.37 -22.26
N ASP A 312 -13.02 4.81 -21.09
CA ASP A 312 -13.93 3.88 -20.42
C ASP A 312 -14.83 4.55 -19.38
N GLY A 313 -14.42 5.74 -18.86
CA GLY A 313 -15.14 6.46 -17.80
C GLY A 313 -14.98 5.85 -16.41
N GLY A 314 -14.10 4.86 -16.25
CA GLY A 314 -13.78 4.22 -14.98
C GLY A 314 -12.55 3.32 -15.09
N ILE A 315 -11.91 3.10 -13.96
CA ILE A 315 -10.71 2.26 -13.87
C ILE A 315 -10.96 1.16 -12.84
N THR A 316 -10.66 -0.08 -13.21
CA THR A 316 -10.81 -1.27 -12.36
C THR A 316 -9.51 -2.08 -12.36
N VAL A 317 -9.48 -3.17 -11.58
CA VAL A 317 -8.37 -4.14 -11.61
C VAL A 317 -8.13 -4.65 -13.04
N SER A 318 -9.20 -4.98 -13.77
CA SER A 318 -9.10 -5.52 -15.12
C SER A 318 -8.55 -4.54 -16.15
N SER A 319 -8.68 -3.23 -15.89
CA SER A 319 -8.11 -2.19 -16.78
C SER A 319 -6.59 -2.35 -16.98
N PHE A 320 -5.89 -2.97 -16.02
CA PHE A 320 -4.44 -3.17 -16.06
C PHE A 320 -4.01 -4.52 -16.65
N HIS A 321 -4.94 -5.37 -17.10
CA HIS A 321 -4.57 -6.61 -17.78
C HIS A 321 -3.90 -6.34 -19.13
N LYS A 322 -2.93 -7.17 -19.51
CA LYS A 322 -2.11 -6.98 -20.71
C LYS A 322 -2.93 -6.74 -21.99
N HIS A 323 -4.06 -7.43 -22.17
CA HIS A 323 -4.93 -7.22 -23.34
C HIS A 323 -5.61 -5.85 -23.32
N GLN A 324 -5.91 -5.28 -22.17
CA GLN A 324 -6.49 -3.94 -22.02
C GLN A 324 -5.45 -2.84 -22.29
N ILE A 325 -4.22 -3.03 -21.82
CA ILE A 325 -3.10 -2.12 -22.06
C ILE A 325 -2.81 -2.00 -23.55
N ASN A 326 -2.97 -3.10 -24.29
CA ASN A 326 -2.65 -3.19 -25.72
C ASN A 326 -3.85 -2.94 -26.65
N ARG A 327 -5.00 -2.46 -26.12
CA ARG A 327 -6.15 -2.09 -26.97
C ARG A 327 -5.75 -1.02 -27.99
N PRO A 328 -6.13 -1.16 -29.28
CA PRO A 328 -5.78 -0.18 -30.32
C PRO A 328 -6.19 1.26 -29.94
N GLN A 329 -7.39 1.42 -29.36
CA GLN A 329 -7.93 2.73 -28.94
C GLN A 329 -7.06 3.39 -27.87
N VAL A 330 -6.56 2.60 -26.89
CA VAL A 330 -5.66 3.13 -25.85
C VAL A 330 -4.32 3.53 -26.46
N ARG A 331 -3.75 2.69 -27.32
CA ARG A 331 -2.48 2.97 -28.01
C ARG A 331 -2.57 4.21 -28.89
N GLU A 332 -3.69 4.42 -29.57
CA GLU A 332 -3.96 5.63 -30.34
C GLU A 332 -3.97 6.87 -29.47
N LEU A 333 -4.72 6.84 -28.34
CA LEU A 333 -4.78 7.98 -27.41
C LEU A 333 -3.41 8.27 -26.78
N LEU A 334 -2.63 7.26 -26.41
CA LEU A 334 -1.30 7.45 -25.83
C LEU A 334 -0.37 8.27 -26.75
N CYS A 335 -0.50 8.12 -28.08
CA CYS A 335 0.27 8.91 -29.06
C CYS A 335 -0.10 10.41 -29.04
N LYS A 336 -1.25 10.79 -28.47
CA LYS A 336 -1.77 12.17 -28.42
C LYS A 336 -1.47 12.85 -27.09
N VAL A 337 -0.85 12.14 -26.11
CA VAL A 337 -0.60 12.65 -24.75
C VAL A 337 0.76 13.34 -24.67
N GLU A 338 0.74 14.57 -24.20
CA GLU A 338 1.92 15.34 -23.84
C GLU A 338 1.92 15.67 -22.36
N LEU A 339 3.10 15.73 -21.74
CA LEU A 339 3.27 16.13 -20.34
C LEU A 339 3.87 17.52 -20.27
N GLU A 340 3.33 18.34 -19.39
CA GLU A 340 3.92 19.61 -18.96
C GLU A 340 4.16 19.55 -17.44
N HIS A 341 5.26 20.13 -16.98
CA HIS A 341 5.67 20.15 -15.58
C HIS A 341 5.75 21.60 -15.07
N PRO A 342 4.62 22.20 -14.64
CA PRO A 342 4.62 23.56 -14.09
C PRO A 342 5.51 23.66 -12.86
N GLN A 343 6.25 24.76 -12.72
CA GLN A 343 7.20 24.96 -11.61
C GLN A 343 6.54 25.03 -10.24
N ASP A 344 5.27 25.44 -10.17
CA ASP A 344 4.47 25.49 -8.95
C ASP A 344 3.86 24.13 -8.56
N ASN A 345 3.89 23.12 -9.46
CA ASN A 345 3.35 21.79 -9.21
C ASN A 345 4.43 20.85 -8.67
N LEU A 346 4.67 20.92 -7.39
CA LEU A 346 5.73 20.14 -6.73
C LEU A 346 5.31 18.66 -6.55
N PRO A 347 6.27 17.71 -6.59
CA PRO A 347 6.02 16.29 -6.38
C PRO A 347 5.75 15.97 -4.89
N ASN A 348 4.68 16.48 -4.36
CA ASN A 348 4.27 16.36 -2.96
C ASN A 348 2.78 16.02 -2.89
N PHE A 349 2.42 14.90 -2.26
CA PHE A 349 1.02 14.41 -2.22
C PHE A 349 0.04 15.36 -1.51
N ASN A 350 0.53 16.30 -0.70
CA ASN A 350 -0.34 17.26 -0.04
C ASN A 350 -0.66 18.48 -0.91
N THR A 351 0.17 18.79 -1.90
CA THR A 351 0.06 20.03 -2.68
C THR A 351 -0.02 19.84 -4.19
N LEU A 352 0.32 18.65 -4.70
CA LEU A 352 0.26 18.39 -6.14
C LEU A 352 -1.17 18.53 -6.70
N TYR A 353 -1.24 18.85 -7.97
CA TYR A 353 -2.48 18.87 -8.76
C TYR A 353 -2.28 18.17 -10.11
N CYS A 354 -3.37 17.85 -10.76
CA CYS A 354 -3.39 17.53 -12.19
C CYS A 354 -4.34 18.46 -12.90
N GLU A 355 -3.89 19.09 -13.98
CA GLU A 355 -4.73 19.75 -14.94
C GLU A 355 -4.65 19.02 -16.28
N ILE A 356 -5.77 18.69 -16.87
CA ILE A 356 -5.85 18.02 -18.17
C ILE A 356 -6.57 18.94 -19.16
N SER A 357 -5.98 19.10 -20.35
CA SER A 357 -6.61 19.80 -21.48
C SER A 357 -6.74 18.82 -22.64
N VAL A 358 -7.95 18.66 -23.16
CA VAL A 358 -8.25 17.83 -24.34
C VAL A 358 -8.71 18.75 -25.48
N THR A 359 -7.98 18.78 -26.57
CA THR A 359 -8.29 19.54 -27.78
C THR A 359 -8.85 18.60 -28.84
N LEU A 360 -9.98 18.98 -29.43
CA LEU A 360 -10.62 18.24 -30.51
C LEU A 360 -10.14 18.77 -31.88
N LYS A 361 -10.31 17.97 -32.93
CA LYS A 361 -9.94 18.32 -34.32
C LYS A 361 -10.66 19.56 -34.87
N ASP A 362 -11.80 19.94 -34.33
CA ASP A 362 -12.52 21.16 -34.66
C ASP A 362 -12.00 22.40 -33.91
N GLY A 363 -10.97 22.23 -33.07
CA GLY A 363 -10.35 23.29 -32.28
C GLY A 363 -10.96 23.49 -30.90
N ALA A 364 -12.08 22.84 -30.55
CA ALA A 364 -12.65 22.93 -29.21
C ALA A 364 -11.71 22.34 -28.17
N THR A 365 -11.54 23.04 -27.04
CA THR A 365 -10.66 22.58 -25.94
C THR A 365 -11.43 22.56 -24.64
N PHE A 366 -11.31 21.45 -23.92
CA PHE A 366 -11.88 21.25 -22.59
C PHE A 366 -10.76 21.08 -21.58
N THR A 367 -10.77 21.88 -20.52
CA THR A 367 -9.74 21.87 -19.48
C THR A 367 -10.38 21.69 -18.11
N GLU A 368 -9.87 20.76 -17.34
CA GLU A 368 -10.29 20.49 -15.97
C GLU A 368 -9.08 20.26 -15.05
N ARG A 369 -9.22 20.66 -13.79
CA ARG A 369 -8.19 20.54 -12.77
C ARG A 369 -8.69 19.77 -11.55
N ALA A 370 -7.86 18.88 -11.02
CA ALA A 370 -8.07 18.21 -9.77
C ALA A 370 -6.95 18.56 -8.79
N ASP A 371 -7.32 19.18 -7.65
CA ASP A 371 -6.42 19.48 -6.53
C ASP A 371 -6.46 18.39 -5.45
N THR A 372 -7.36 17.44 -5.58
CA THR A 372 -7.53 16.26 -4.73
C THR A 372 -8.33 15.21 -5.49
N PHE A 373 -8.46 13.99 -4.92
CA PHE A 373 -9.26 12.90 -5.50
C PHE A 373 -10.11 12.21 -4.41
N TYR A 374 -11.14 11.46 -4.81
CA TYR A 374 -11.98 10.71 -3.90
C TYR A 374 -11.22 9.52 -3.32
N GLY A 375 -11.02 9.52 -1.99
CA GLY A 375 -10.15 8.61 -1.24
C GLY A 375 -8.89 9.26 -0.68
N HIS A 376 -8.62 10.52 -1.03
CA HIS A 376 -7.56 11.32 -0.39
C HIS A 376 -7.97 11.71 1.04
N TRP A 377 -7.01 11.92 1.98
CA TRP A 377 -7.30 12.32 3.36
C TRP A 377 -8.09 13.63 3.47
N ARG A 378 -8.06 14.52 2.45
CA ARG A 378 -8.92 15.72 2.36
C ARG A 378 -10.31 15.47 1.77
N LYS A 379 -10.54 14.27 1.19
CA LYS A 379 -11.79 13.85 0.58
C LYS A 379 -11.94 12.33 0.75
N PRO A 380 -12.10 11.84 1.99
CA PRO A 380 -12.00 10.42 2.31
C PRO A 380 -13.11 9.60 1.67
N LEU A 381 -12.85 8.30 1.48
CA LEU A 381 -13.88 7.32 1.11
C LEU A 381 -14.91 7.22 2.24
N SER A 382 -16.19 7.03 1.88
CA SER A 382 -17.19 6.64 2.87
C SER A 382 -16.91 5.22 3.38
N GLN A 383 -17.37 4.89 4.60
CA GLN A 383 -17.28 3.53 5.11
C GLN A 383 -17.94 2.52 4.17
N LYS A 384 -19.08 2.86 3.59
CA LYS A 384 -19.77 2.04 2.60
C LYS A 384 -18.91 1.73 1.37
N ASP A 385 -18.17 2.71 0.87
CA ASP A 385 -17.28 2.51 -0.29
C ASP A 385 -16.05 1.69 0.08
N LEU A 386 -15.52 1.87 1.29
CA LEU A 386 -14.42 1.05 1.81
C LEU A 386 -14.83 -0.41 1.98
N GLU A 387 -16.02 -0.67 2.54
CA GLU A 387 -16.58 -2.02 2.63
C GLU A 387 -16.86 -2.62 1.24
N ALA A 388 -17.37 -1.82 0.29
CA ALA A 388 -17.59 -2.26 -1.09
C ALA A 388 -16.27 -2.63 -1.77
N LYS A 389 -15.21 -1.84 -1.56
CA LYS A 389 -13.85 -2.16 -2.01
C LYS A 389 -13.37 -3.49 -1.40
N PHE A 390 -13.56 -3.70 -0.10
CA PHE A 390 -13.18 -4.95 0.57
C PHE A 390 -13.94 -6.15 -0.03
N ARG A 391 -15.26 -6.06 -0.17
CA ARG A 391 -16.09 -7.13 -0.79
C ARG A 391 -15.59 -7.47 -2.20
N ALA A 392 -15.33 -6.46 -3.02
CA ALA A 392 -14.84 -6.67 -4.38
C ALA A 392 -13.46 -7.34 -4.40
N ASN A 393 -12.54 -6.92 -3.52
CA ASN A 393 -11.17 -7.43 -3.47
C ASN A 393 -11.08 -8.84 -2.87
N ALA A 394 -11.93 -9.17 -1.91
CA ALA A 394 -11.96 -10.48 -1.26
C ALA A 394 -12.82 -11.50 -2.02
N SER A 395 -13.66 -11.05 -2.97
CA SER A 395 -14.50 -11.94 -3.78
C SER A 395 -13.66 -12.94 -4.58
N GLY A 396 -14.07 -14.19 -4.62
CA GLY A 396 -13.32 -15.27 -5.27
C GLY A 396 -12.20 -15.89 -4.42
N MET A 397 -11.80 -15.25 -3.30
CA MET A 397 -10.82 -15.79 -2.36
C MET A 397 -11.46 -16.21 -1.03
N LEU A 398 -12.57 -15.61 -0.67
CA LEU A 398 -13.34 -15.92 0.53
C LEU A 398 -14.80 -16.19 0.18
N SER A 399 -15.49 -16.97 1.02
CA SER A 399 -16.94 -17.10 0.94
C SER A 399 -17.63 -15.78 1.33
N CYS A 400 -18.85 -15.54 0.83
CA CYS A 400 -19.62 -14.36 1.19
C CYS A 400 -19.81 -14.24 2.72
N ASP A 401 -20.04 -15.35 3.41
CA ASP A 401 -20.16 -15.39 4.87
C ASP A 401 -18.87 -14.95 5.57
N ALA A 402 -17.71 -15.44 5.11
CA ALA A 402 -16.41 -15.04 5.66
C ALA A 402 -16.13 -13.55 5.44
N VAL A 403 -16.50 -13.01 4.28
CA VAL A 403 -16.37 -11.58 3.96
C VAL A 403 -17.20 -10.73 4.94
N GLU A 404 -18.48 -11.05 5.11
CA GLU A 404 -19.36 -10.28 6.01
C GLU A 404 -18.95 -10.43 7.50
N ARG A 405 -18.46 -11.60 7.89
CA ARG A 405 -17.93 -11.81 9.24
C ARG A 405 -16.66 -11.00 9.49
N LEU A 406 -15.75 -10.93 8.51
CA LEU A 406 -14.54 -10.10 8.61
C LEU A 406 -14.88 -8.61 8.76
N ILE A 407 -15.84 -8.10 7.99
CA ILE A 407 -16.30 -6.71 8.12
C ILE A 407 -16.79 -6.46 9.54
N LYS A 408 -17.71 -7.30 10.06
CA LYS A 408 -18.24 -7.16 11.41
C LYS A 408 -17.19 -7.26 12.52
N ILE A 409 -16.19 -8.15 12.36
CA ILE A 409 -15.12 -8.31 13.34
C ILE A 409 -14.23 -7.06 13.34
N VAL A 410 -13.88 -6.56 12.15
CA VAL A 410 -13.01 -5.38 12.06
C VAL A 410 -13.72 -4.11 12.55
N ASP A 411 -15.03 -3.98 12.30
CA ASP A 411 -15.83 -2.86 12.81
C ASP A 411 -15.96 -2.88 14.34
N ASN A 412 -15.84 -4.04 14.97
CA ASN A 412 -15.90 -4.20 16.44
C ASN A 412 -14.61 -4.83 17.00
N LEU A 413 -13.46 -4.48 16.42
CA LEU A 413 -12.18 -5.09 16.77
C LEU A 413 -11.80 -4.85 18.24
N GLU A 414 -12.17 -3.72 18.80
CA GLU A 414 -11.95 -3.39 20.23
C GLU A 414 -12.61 -4.39 21.17
N GLY A 415 -13.76 -4.94 20.77
CA GLY A 415 -14.50 -5.96 21.54
C GLY A 415 -14.00 -7.40 21.32
N LEU A 416 -13.03 -7.62 20.44
CA LEU A 416 -12.54 -8.96 20.12
C LEU A 416 -11.58 -9.46 21.21
N GLU A 417 -11.97 -10.50 21.94
CA GLU A 417 -11.15 -11.10 23.01
C GLU A 417 -10.01 -11.97 22.50
N ASP A 418 -10.11 -12.48 21.27
CA ASP A 418 -9.17 -13.45 20.70
C ASP A 418 -9.00 -13.25 19.19
N CYS A 419 -7.85 -12.74 18.77
CA CYS A 419 -7.53 -12.53 17.35
C CYS A 419 -7.38 -13.81 16.54
N SER A 420 -7.34 -15.01 17.15
CA SER A 420 -7.33 -16.27 16.41
C SER A 420 -8.61 -16.46 15.58
N VAL A 421 -9.72 -15.85 16.00
CA VAL A 421 -10.96 -15.83 15.20
C VAL A 421 -10.73 -15.08 13.88
N LEU A 422 -10.07 -13.94 13.91
CA LEU A 422 -9.72 -13.16 12.71
C LEU A 422 -8.81 -13.98 11.79
N THR A 423 -7.69 -14.50 12.31
CA THR A 423 -6.72 -15.26 11.51
C THR A 423 -7.31 -16.52 10.90
N SER A 424 -8.28 -17.16 11.58
CA SER A 424 -8.95 -18.36 11.06
C SER A 424 -9.72 -18.09 9.76
N LEU A 425 -10.29 -16.89 9.60
CA LEU A 425 -11.02 -16.49 8.40
C LEU A 425 -10.10 -16.13 7.23
N LEU A 426 -8.84 -15.76 7.51
CA LEU A 426 -7.88 -15.35 6.48
C LEU A 426 -7.36 -16.51 5.63
N LYS A 427 -7.58 -17.75 6.04
CA LYS A 427 -7.09 -18.95 5.32
C LYS A 427 -7.72 -19.10 3.93
N GLY A 428 -8.93 -18.57 3.74
CA GLY A 428 -9.75 -18.86 2.55
C GLY A 428 -10.45 -20.21 2.63
N PRO A 429 -11.33 -20.53 1.66
CA PRO A 429 -12.08 -21.78 1.63
C PRO A 429 -11.17 -22.98 1.37
N SER A 430 -11.50 -24.10 2.00
CA SER A 430 -10.84 -25.39 1.72
C SER A 430 -11.18 -25.87 0.30
N PRO A 431 -10.38 -26.78 -0.28
CA PRO A 431 -10.71 -27.37 -1.59
C PRO A 431 -12.10 -28.00 -1.67
N SER A 432 -12.59 -28.60 -0.57
CA SER A 432 -13.94 -29.14 -0.49
C SER A 432 -15.05 -28.08 -0.49
N GLU A 433 -14.80 -26.91 0.12
CA GLU A 433 -15.75 -25.80 0.12
C GLU A 433 -15.79 -25.07 -1.23
N MET A 434 -14.67 -25.02 -1.98
CA MET A 434 -14.66 -24.46 -3.34
C MET A 434 -15.48 -25.29 -4.32
N ILE A 435 -15.47 -26.63 -4.20
CA ILE A 435 -16.27 -27.51 -5.06
C ILE A 435 -17.77 -27.32 -4.79
N SER A 436 -18.17 -27.10 -3.53
CA SER A 436 -19.59 -26.91 -3.18
C SER A 436 -20.17 -25.55 -3.59
N GLN A 437 -19.33 -24.56 -3.91
CA GLN A 437 -19.77 -23.23 -4.39
C GLN A 437 -19.87 -23.15 -5.92
N SER A 438 -19.40 -24.17 -6.64
CA SER A 438 -19.43 -24.25 -8.11
C SER A 438 -20.58 -25.14 -8.63
N ILE A 439 -21.43 -25.67 -7.75
CA ILE A 439 -22.64 -26.41 -8.02
C ILE A 439 -23.86 -25.56 -7.63
#